data_d8001ff4abf5fefc8fe3efddd965af4b
#
_entry.id   d8001ff4abf5fefc8fe3efddd965af4b
#
_cell.length_a   1.000
_cell.length_b   1.000
_cell.length_c   1.000
_cell.angle_alpha   90.00
_cell.angle_beta   90.00
_cell.angle_gamma   90.00
#
_symmetry.space_group_name_H-M   'P 1'
#
loop_
_entity.id
_entity.type
_entity.pdbx_description
1 polymer ?
#
loop_
_entity_poly.entity_id
_entity_poly.type
_entity_poly.pdbx_seq_one_letter_code
_entity_poly.pdbx_strand_id
1 'polypeptide(L)' 'MTAEIICVGTEILLGNIVNTNAAYLSERLASLGISVFFETTVGDNPERLEMVIKQGLERSDILLSLIHI' A
#
# COMPACT_ATOMS: atom_id res chain seq x y z
N MET A 1 -2.30 1.66 -16.52
CA MET A 1 -1.59 2.29 -15.38
C MET A 1 -1.63 1.35 -14.19
N THR A 2 -0.51 1.16 -13.54
CA THR A 2 -0.39 0.26 -12.39
C THR A 2 -0.18 1.05 -11.11
N ALA A 3 -0.73 0.57 -10.01
CA ALA A 3 -0.58 1.17 -8.70
C ALA A 3 -0.13 0.13 -7.69
N GLU A 4 0.51 0.60 -6.64
CA GLU A 4 0.93 -0.21 -5.52
C GLU A 4 0.47 0.44 -4.23
N ILE A 5 -0.03 -0.37 -3.29
CA ILE A 5 -0.50 0.12 -2.00
C ILE A 5 0.48 -0.31 -0.92
N ILE A 6 0.94 0.66 -0.13
CA ILE A 6 1.81 0.41 1.01
C ILE A 6 1.08 0.81 2.29
N CYS A 7 0.95 -0.13 3.21
CA CYS A 7 0.28 0.09 4.48
C CYS A 7 1.31 0.12 5.61
N VAL A 8 1.29 1.19 6.40
CA VAL A 8 2.26 1.43 7.48
C VAL A 8 1.55 1.53 8.82
N GLY A 9 2.04 0.81 9.83
CA GLY A 9 1.48 0.87 11.17
C GLY A 9 1.99 -0.26 12.05
N THR A 10 1.42 -0.39 13.25
CA THR A 10 1.74 -1.50 14.13
C THR A 10 1.10 -2.79 13.62
N GLU A 11 1.77 -3.92 13.79
CA GLU A 11 1.31 -5.21 13.27
C GLU A 11 -0.11 -5.58 13.73
N ILE A 12 -0.43 -5.32 14.99
CA ILE A 12 -1.74 -5.67 15.55
C ILE A 12 -2.86 -4.88 14.87
N LEU A 13 -2.64 -3.59 14.64
CA LEU A 13 -3.64 -2.73 14.01
C LEU A 13 -3.74 -2.97 12.51
N LEU A 14 -2.62 -3.29 11.86
CA LEU A 14 -2.59 -3.53 10.43
C LEU A 14 -3.43 -4.74 10.01
N GLY A 15 -3.50 -5.77 10.84
CA GLY A 15 -4.21 -6.99 10.50
C GLY A 15 -5.69 -6.80 10.17
N ASN A 16 -6.37 -5.87 10.86
CA ASN A 16 -7.79 -5.64 10.65
C ASN A 16 -8.08 -4.45 9.72
N ILE A 17 -7.36 -3.36 9.89
CA ILE A 17 -7.65 -2.11 9.18
C ILE A 17 -7.13 -2.15 7.74
N VAL A 18 -5.96 -2.73 7.52
CA VAL A 18 -5.33 -2.78 6.21
C VAL A 18 -6.17 -3.57 5.22
N ASN A 19 -6.65 -4.75 5.60
CA ASN A 19 -7.41 -5.60 4.68
C ASN A 19 -8.66 -4.91 4.15
N THR A 20 -9.36 -4.17 5.01
CA THR A 20 -10.57 -3.45 4.63
C THR A 20 -10.26 -2.25 3.73
N ASN A 21 -9.31 -1.41 4.13
CA ASN A 21 -8.99 -0.19 3.40
C ASN A 21 -8.30 -0.47 2.07
N ALA A 22 -7.40 -1.45 2.03
CA ALA A 22 -6.72 -1.80 0.80
C ALA A 22 -7.68 -2.40 -0.22
N ALA A 23 -8.61 -3.25 0.22
CA ALA A 23 -9.63 -3.81 -0.66
C ALA A 23 -10.52 -2.70 -1.24
N TYR A 24 -10.96 -1.77 -0.41
CA TYR A 24 -11.76 -0.64 -0.85
C TYR A 24 -11.03 0.21 -1.89
N LEU A 25 -9.76 0.55 -1.60
CA LEU A 25 -8.96 1.34 -2.52
C LEU A 25 -8.71 0.61 -3.83
N SER A 26 -8.45 -0.69 -3.79
CA SER A 26 -8.24 -1.48 -5.00
C SER A 26 -9.49 -1.46 -5.90
N GLU A 27 -10.67 -1.57 -5.33
CA GLU A 27 -11.91 -1.48 -6.07
C GLU A 27 -12.10 -0.11 -6.71
N ARG A 28 -11.84 0.95 -5.94
CA ARG A 28 -12.00 2.31 -6.45
C ARG A 28 -11.00 2.62 -7.56
N LEU A 29 -9.77 2.17 -7.42
CA LEU A 29 -8.75 2.36 -8.45
C LEU A 29 -9.09 1.58 -9.70
N ALA A 30 -9.58 0.35 -9.55
CA ALA A 30 -9.99 -0.47 -10.68
C ALA A 30 -11.11 0.20 -11.47
N SER A 31 -12.05 0.86 -10.80
CA SER A 31 -13.13 1.59 -11.47
C SER A 31 -12.63 2.78 -12.27
N LEU A 32 -11.44 3.28 -11.97
CA LEU A 32 -10.78 4.37 -12.69
C LEU A 32 -9.82 3.87 -13.78
N GLY A 33 -9.76 2.55 -13.99
CA GLY A 33 -8.84 1.96 -14.97
C GLY A 33 -7.43 1.77 -14.45
N ILE A 34 -7.22 1.80 -13.15
CA ILE A 34 -5.91 1.63 -12.52
C ILE A 34 -5.86 0.25 -11.87
N SER A 35 -4.86 -0.56 -12.24
CA SER A 35 -4.70 -1.90 -11.71
C SER A 35 -3.74 -1.92 -10.53
N VAL A 36 -4.15 -2.55 -9.44
CA VAL A 36 -3.29 -2.72 -8.26
C VAL A 36 -2.70 -4.12 -8.31
N PHE A 37 -1.39 -4.22 -8.53
CA PHE A 37 -0.71 -5.52 -8.61
C PHE A 37 0.04 -5.87 -7.32
N PHE A 38 0.39 -4.88 -6.54
CA PHE A 38 1.17 -5.12 -5.32
C PHE A 38 0.56 -4.40 -4.13
N GLU A 39 0.54 -5.10 -3.02
CA GLU A 39 0.07 -4.57 -1.75
C GLU A 39 1.07 -5.01 -0.68
N THR A 40 1.70 -4.05 -0.01
CA THR A 40 2.76 -4.33 0.96
C THR A 40 2.39 -3.75 2.32
N THR A 41 2.61 -4.52 3.36
CA THR A 41 2.39 -4.10 4.73
C THR A 41 3.74 -3.95 5.42
N VAL A 42 3.99 -2.78 6.00
CA VAL A 42 5.26 -2.47 6.65
C VAL A 42 4.98 -2.01 8.08
N GLY A 43 5.71 -2.58 9.04
CA GLY A 43 5.66 -2.11 10.42
C GLY A 43 6.26 -0.70 10.54
N ASP A 44 6.17 -0.12 11.73
CA ASP A 44 6.67 1.22 11.99
C ASP A 44 8.20 1.22 12.05
N ASN A 45 8.83 1.05 10.91
CA ASN A 45 10.28 0.98 10.75
C ASN A 45 10.70 1.82 9.54
N PRO A 46 11.37 2.97 9.75
CA PRO A 46 11.73 3.87 8.67
C PRO A 46 12.62 3.25 7.59
N GLU A 47 13.52 2.37 7.95
CA GLU A 47 14.41 1.72 6.99
C GLU A 47 13.66 0.79 6.05
N ARG A 48 12.74 0.01 6.58
CA ARG A 48 11.92 -0.88 5.78
C ARG A 48 10.97 -0.09 4.88
N LEU A 49 10.40 0.97 5.42
CA LEU A 49 9.51 1.83 4.65
C LEU A 49 10.23 2.45 3.47
N GLU A 50 11.45 2.94 3.67
CA GLU A 50 12.25 3.50 2.59
C GLU A 50 12.52 2.47 1.50
N MET A 51 12.87 1.25 1.88
CA MET A 51 13.15 0.18 0.94
C MET A 51 11.91 -0.18 0.12
N VAL A 52 10.75 -0.28 0.77
CA VAL A 52 9.50 -0.61 0.09
C VAL A 52 9.07 0.50 -0.86
N ILE A 53 9.26 1.76 -0.47
CA ILE A 53 8.94 2.90 -1.34
C ILE A 53 9.82 2.89 -2.58
N LYS A 54 11.11 2.69 -2.44
CA LYS A 54 12.02 2.61 -3.58
C LYS A 54 11.63 1.50 -4.53
N GLN A 55 11.31 0.33 -4.00
CA GLN A 55 10.91 -0.81 -4.79
C GLN A 55 9.60 -0.53 -5.54
N GLY A 56 8.63 0.09 -4.86
CA GLY A 56 7.37 0.45 -5.47
C GLY A 56 7.51 1.45 -6.60
N LEU A 57 8.35 2.47 -6.42
CA LEU A 57 8.58 3.48 -7.43
C LEU A 57 9.26 2.93 -8.69
N GLU A 58 10.03 1.86 -8.56
CA GLU A 58 10.69 1.23 -9.70
C GLU A 58 9.73 0.42 -10.57
N ARG A 59 8.66 -0.12 -10.00
CA ARG A 59 7.79 -1.06 -10.71
C ARG A 59 6.34 -0.60 -10.91
N SER A 60 5.96 0.52 -10.30
CA SER A 60 4.57 1.01 -10.38
C SER A 60 4.52 2.46 -10.80
N ASP A 61 3.45 2.84 -11.50
CA ASP A 61 3.24 4.22 -11.93
C ASP A 61 2.76 5.10 -10.79
N ILE A 62 1.95 4.52 -9.89
CA ILE A 62 1.36 5.23 -8.76
C ILE A 62 1.66 4.46 -7.47
N LEU A 63 2.06 5.18 -6.45
CA LEU A 63 2.31 4.62 -5.14
C LEU A 63 1.40 5.29 -4.11
N LEU A 64 0.53 4.50 -3.48
CA LEU A 64 -0.37 4.99 -2.43
C LEU A 64 0.09 4.46 -1.09
N SER A 65 0.19 5.36 -0.12
CA SER A 65 0.60 4.98 1.24
C SER A 65 -0.54 5.22 2.21
N LEU A 66 -0.89 4.18 2.97
CA LEU A 66 -1.86 4.26 4.05
C LEU A 66 -1.10 4.20 5.36
N ILE A 67 -1.19 5.26 6.13
CA ILE A 67 -0.51 5.36 7.42
C ILE A 67 -1.56 5.36 8.51
N HIS A 68 -1.46 4.37 9.41
CA HIS A 68 -2.34 4.30 10.55
C HIS A 68 -1.58 4.77 11.79
N ILE A 69 -2.13 5.79 12.44
CA ILE A 69 -1.54 6.42 13.62
C ILE A 69 -2.33 5.99 14.85
#